data_3689c5276dddf63d641b6b0655e3926e
#
_entry.id   3689c5276dddf63d641b6b0655e3926e
#
_cell.length_a   1.000
_cell.length_b   1.000
_cell.length_c   1.000
_cell.angle_alpha   90.00
_cell.angle_beta   90.00
_cell.angle_gamma   90.00
#
_symmetry.space_group_name_H-M   'P 1'
#
loop_
_entity.id
_entity.type
_entity.pdbx_description
1 polymer ?
#
loop_
_entity_poly.entity_id
_entity_poly.type
_entity_poly.pdbx_seq_one_letter_code
_entity_poly.pdbx_strand_id
1 'polypeptide(L)'
;MLEDLREELAREARYIAIQGLVAGREGNISARRGDLIAIKATGVRMLDASPADFSVMDVKGRVLEGPSPSSEYRMHLMIYAASEAAGAVVHAHPPYTLSLASAGAWPSPSTEEARLYYDRVCDVRRLPPGSEELARAVSEAASSGCRAILLRDHGIVFVARDLKDAVDGAVAEERSSQVQFMSTILDLLQKIYLSCGNP
;
A
#
# COMPACT_ATOMS: atom_id res chain seq x y z
N MET A 1 23.02 -0.88 11.10
CA MET A 1 22.24 0.25 10.54
C MET A 1 21.44 -0.11 9.28
N LEU A 2 22.03 -0.66 8.22
CA LEU A 2 21.26 -1.16 7.05
C LEU A 2 20.68 -2.57 7.31
N GLU A 3 21.38 -3.39 8.05
CA GLU A 3 20.90 -4.71 8.45
C GLU A 3 19.65 -4.61 9.32
N ASP A 4 19.65 -3.71 10.31
CA ASP A 4 18.50 -3.43 11.15
C ASP A 4 17.26 -3.00 10.31
N LEU A 5 17.48 -2.17 9.27
CA LEU A 5 16.42 -1.75 8.36
C LEU A 5 15.85 -2.90 7.55
N ARG A 6 16.71 -3.80 7.06
CA ARG A 6 16.28 -5.01 6.34
C ARG A 6 15.52 -5.96 7.25
N GLU A 7 15.94 -6.12 8.50
CA GLU A 7 15.24 -6.94 9.50
C GLU A 7 13.85 -6.38 9.80
N GLU A 8 13.74 -5.05 10.00
CA GLU A 8 12.46 -4.37 10.18
C GLU A 8 11.55 -4.59 8.97
N LEU A 9 12.04 -4.36 7.76
CA LEU A 9 11.29 -4.56 6.52
C LEU A 9 10.82 -6.01 6.34
N ALA A 10 11.65 -6.98 6.65
CA ALA A 10 11.31 -8.40 6.56
C ALA A 10 10.19 -8.77 7.55
N ARG A 11 10.26 -8.25 8.78
CA ARG A 11 9.23 -8.43 9.79
C ARG A 11 7.89 -7.83 9.35
N GLU A 12 7.91 -6.58 8.89
CA GLU A 12 6.72 -5.86 8.46
C GLU A 12 6.12 -6.42 7.17
N ALA A 13 6.96 -6.89 6.23
CA ALA A 13 6.49 -7.59 5.03
C ALA A 13 5.70 -8.86 5.39
N ARG A 14 6.20 -9.68 6.30
CA ARG A 14 5.48 -10.86 6.79
C ARG A 14 4.18 -10.48 7.50
N TYR A 15 4.19 -9.41 8.29
CA TYR A 15 2.99 -8.94 8.98
C TYR A 15 1.90 -8.53 7.99
N ILE A 16 2.20 -7.74 6.96
CA ILE A 16 1.27 -7.36 5.87
C ILE A 16 0.65 -8.61 5.21
N ALA A 17 1.48 -9.63 4.93
CA ALA A 17 1.00 -10.87 4.33
C ALA A 17 0.07 -11.65 5.27
N ILE A 18 0.40 -11.72 6.58
CA ILE A 18 -0.45 -12.34 7.61
C ILE A 18 -1.79 -11.61 7.75
N GLN A 19 -1.80 -10.29 7.59
CA GLN A 19 -3.04 -9.49 7.59
C GLN A 19 -3.91 -9.67 6.32
N GLY A 20 -3.40 -10.39 5.31
CA GLY A 20 -4.13 -10.70 4.09
C GLY A 20 -4.15 -9.57 3.05
N LEU A 21 -3.24 -8.60 3.16
CA LEU A 21 -3.16 -7.49 2.21
C LEU A 21 -2.46 -7.87 0.90
N VAL A 22 -1.74 -8.97 0.88
CA VAL A 22 -1.03 -9.50 -0.30
C VAL A 22 -1.11 -11.02 -0.35
N ALA A 23 -1.14 -11.57 -1.56
CA ALA A 23 -1.07 -13.00 -1.82
C ALA A 23 0.09 -13.33 -2.77
N GLY A 24 0.66 -14.54 -2.63
CA GLY A 24 1.75 -14.98 -3.50
C GLY A 24 2.93 -14.02 -3.53
N ARG A 25 3.26 -13.49 -4.71
CA ARG A 25 4.39 -12.58 -4.93
C ARG A 25 4.00 -11.10 -5.06
N GLU A 26 2.73 -10.81 -4.81
CA GLU A 26 2.16 -9.48 -4.89
C GLU A 26 2.80 -8.51 -3.89
N GLY A 27 2.62 -7.23 -4.19
CA GLY A 27 3.00 -6.14 -3.32
C GLY A 27 4.51 -5.99 -3.10
N ASN A 28 4.85 -4.88 -2.55
CA ASN A 28 6.21 -4.55 -2.15
C ASN A 28 6.22 -3.49 -1.07
N ILE A 29 7.33 -3.43 -0.35
CA ILE A 29 7.52 -2.52 0.78
C ILE A 29 8.93 -1.96 0.70
N SER A 30 9.08 -0.68 1.04
CA SER A 30 10.38 -0.03 1.15
C SER A 30 10.43 0.95 2.31
N ALA A 31 11.65 1.25 2.75
CA ALA A 31 11.90 2.35 3.68
C ALA A 31 13.19 3.09 3.29
N ARG A 32 13.19 4.40 3.57
CA ARG A 32 14.33 5.29 3.33
C ARG A 32 15.04 5.63 4.63
N ARG A 33 16.37 5.58 4.60
CA ARG A 33 17.22 6.04 5.69
C ARG A 33 18.35 6.92 5.14
N GLY A 34 18.18 8.22 5.26
CA GLY A 34 19.04 9.20 4.57
C GLY A 34 18.93 9.06 3.05
N ASP A 35 20.06 8.89 2.37
CA ASP A 35 20.14 8.73 0.91
C ASP A 35 20.02 7.27 0.45
N LEU A 36 19.73 6.35 1.37
CA LEU A 36 19.59 4.93 1.07
C LEU A 36 18.14 4.49 1.19
N ILE A 37 17.73 3.63 0.27
CA ILE A 37 16.41 3.01 0.21
C ILE A 37 16.59 1.50 0.20
N ALA A 38 15.94 0.81 1.15
CA ALA A 38 15.82 -0.64 1.10
C ALA A 38 14.41 -1.00 0.59
N ILE A 39 14.33 -1.90 -0.39
CA ILE A 39 13.08 -2.32 -1.03
C ILE A 39 13.05 -3.82 -1.26
N LYS A 40 11.89 -4.44 -1.11
CA LYS A 40 11.68 -5.87 -1.39
C LYS A 40 12.10 -6.22 -2.82
N ALA A 41 12.82 -7.33 -2.95
CA ALA A 41 13.23 -7.86 -4.24
C ALA A 41 12.04 -8.38 -5.06
N THR A 42 12.22 -8.37 -6.38
CA THR A 42 11.26 -8.99 -7.29
C THR A 42 11.16 -10.48 -7.07
N GLY A 43 9.96 -11.04 -7.24
CA GLY A 43 9.72 -12.49 -7.14
C GLY A 43 9.68 -13.08 -5.73
N VAL A 44 9.95 -12.29 -4.69
CA VAL A 44 9.87 -12.73 -3.28
C VAL A 44 8.45 -12.62 -2.77
N ARG A 45 7.95 -13.66 -2.08
CA ARG A 45 6.70 -13.59 -1.33
C ARG A 45 6.92 -12.83 -0.02
N MET A 46 6.07 -11.85 0.28
CA MET A 46 6.19 -11.09 1.53
C MET A 46 6.09 -11.97 2.78
N LEU A 47 5.30 -13.03 2.72
CA LEU A 47 5.15 -13.98 3.83
C LEU A 47 6.47 -14.68 4.21
N ASP A 48 7.34 -14.92 3.23
CA ASP A 48 8.60 -15.64 3.43
C ASP A 48 9.81 -14.69 3.47
N ALA A 49 9.59 -13.39 3.41
CA ALA A 49 10.66 -12.40 3.29
C ALA A 49 11.67 -12.48 4.46
N SER A 50 12.94 -12.52 4.10
CA SER A 50 14.09 -12.43 4.99
C SER A 50 14.88 -11.14 4.76
N PRO A 51 15.77 -10.70 5.63
CA PRO A 51 16.60 -9.51 5.41
C PRO A 51 17.40 -9.54 4.10
N ALA A 52 17.81 -10.71 3.63
CA ALA A 52 18.55 -10.90 2.38
C ALA A 52 17.71 -10.62 1.12
N ASP A 53 16.39 -10.60 1.26
CA ASP A 53 15.45 -10.36 0.17
C ASP A 53 15.17 -8.86 -0.11
N PHE A 54 15.95 -7.98 0.51
CA PHE A 54 15.82 -6.52 0.30
C PHE A 54 17.05 -5.96 -0.39
N SER A 55 16.81 -5.34 -1.56
CA SER A 55 17.81 -4.54 -2.28
C SER A 55 18.03 -3.22 -1.56
N VAL A 56 19.29 -2.79 -1.50
CA VAL A 56 19.65 -1.43 -1.11
C VAL A 56 20.03 -0.63 -2.35
N MET A 57 19.44 0.53 -2.50
CA MET A 57 19.72 1.45 -3.60
C MET A 57 19.92 2.88 -3.08
N ASP A 58 20.58 3.69 -3.87
CA ASP A 58 20.65 5.14 -3.62
C ASP A 58 19.35 5.84 -4.13
N VAL A 59 19.17 7.10 -3.73
CA VAL A 59 18.03 7.93 -4.16
C VAL A 59 17.95 8.15 -5.69
N LYS A 60 18.99 7.81 -6.45
CA LYS A 60 19.00 7.84 -7.91
C LYS A 60 18.57 6.50 -8.52
N GLY A 61 18.28 5.50 -7.71
CA GLY A 61 17.85 4.16 -8.15
C GLY A 61 18.99 3.23 -8.56
N ARG A 62 20.25 3.57 -8.24
CA ARG A 62 21.38 2.67 -8.45
C ARG A 62 21.39 1.64 -7.33
N VAL A 63 21.31 0.35 -7.69
CA VAL A 63 21.45 -0.76 -6.74
C VAL A 63 22.88 -0.82 -6.23
N LEU A 64 23.05 -0.73 -4.93
CA LEU A 64 24.34 -0.76 -4.24
C LEU A 64 24.62 -2.16 -3.68
N GLU A 65 23.56 -2.85 -3.20
CA GLU A 65 23.68 -4.14 -2.54
C GLU A 65 22.38 -4.93 -2.64
N GLY A 66 22.48 -6.27 -2.65
CA GLY A 66 21.35 -7.19 -2.61
C GLY A 66 20.83 -7.63 -3.96
N PRO A 67 19.68 -8.34 -3.99
CA PRO A 67 19.08 -8.88 -5.21
C PRO A 67 18.44 -7.78 -6.06
N SER A 68 17.93 -8.13 -7.26
CA SER A 68 17.18 -7.19 -8.12
C SER A 68 15.95 -6.65 -7.38
N PRO A 69 15.73 -5.33 -7.33
CA PRO A 69 14.60 -4.73 -6.64
C PRO A 69 13.26 -5.09 -7.30
N SER A 70 12.16 -4.82 -6.61
CA SER A 70 10.81 -4.92 -7.17
C SER A 70 10.73 -4.23 -8.53
N SER A 71 9.99 -4.81 -9.48
CA SER A 71 9.72 -4.19 -10.78
C SER A 71 9.04 -2.80 -10.67
N GLU A 72 8.45 -2.49 -9.52
CA GLU A 72 7.77 -1.22 -9.24
C GLU A 72 8.63 -0.24 -8.43
N TYR A 73 9.92 -0.50 -8.28
CA TYR A 73 10.84 0.35 -7.50
C TYR A 73 10.83 1.83 -7.92
N ARG A 74 10.56 2.13 -9.21
CA ARG A 74 10.46 3.50 -9.71
C ARG A 74 9.37 4.30 -9.02
N MET A 75 8.23 3.68 -8.74
CA MET A 75 7.13 4.29 -8.00
C MET A 75 7.60 4.75 -6.62
N HIS A 76 8.29 3.89 -5.87
CA HIS A 76 8.84 4.23 -4.56
C HIS A 76 9.87 5.35 -4.64
N LEU A 77 10.81 5.28 -5.59
CA LEU A 77 11.82 6.32 -5.79
C LEU A 77 11.19 7.70 -6.06
N MET A 78 10.20 7.74 -6.94
CA MET A 78 9.54 9.00 -7.29
C MET A 78 8.73 9.56 -6.12
N ILE A 79 8.11 8.73 -5.28
CA ILE A 79 7.46 9.16 -4.03
C ILE A 79 8.49 9.80 -3.09
N TYR A 80 9.63 9.14 -2.86
CA TYR A 80 10.69 9.68 -2.00
C TYR A 80 11.32 10.96 -2.53
N ALA A 81 11.42 11.10 -3.86
CA ALA A 81 11.91 12.32 -4.48
C ALA A 81 10.91 13.48 -4.39
N ALA A 82 9.61 13.19 -4.43
CA ALA A 82 8.54 14.19 -4.43
C ALA A 82 8.12 14.62 -3.01
N SER A 83 8.46 13.86 -1.97
CA SER A 83 8.08 14.13 -0.59
C SER A 83 9.21 13.82 0.39
N GLU A 84 9.76 14.86 0.99
CA GLU A 84 10.76 14.72 2.07
C GLU A 84 10.17 14.02 3.31
N ALA A 85 8.86 14.15 3.53
CA ALA A 85 8.15 13.52 4.63
C ALA A 85 7.94 12.01 4.41
N ALA A 86 8.12 11.49 3.19
CA ALA A 86 8.02 10.07 2.92
C ALA A 86 9.27 9.34 3.42
N GLY A 87 9.11 8.51 4.43
CA GLY A 87 10.16 7.64 4.97
C GLY A 87 9.92 6.16 4.68
N ALA A 88 8.65 5.78 4.43
CA ALA A 88 8.28 4.42 4.05
C ALA A 88 7.10 4.38 3.08
N VAL A 89 7.06 3.33 2.26
CA VAL A 89 6.02 3.07 1.27
C VAL A 89 5.63 1.60 1.30
N VAL A 90 4.34 1.34 1.42
CA VAL A 90 3.73 0.01 1.29
C VAL A 90 2.87 0.00 0.04
N HIS A 91 3.09 -0.97 -0.84
CA HIS A 91 2.20 -1.30 -1.95
C HIS A 91 1.60 -2.69 -1.72
N ALA A 92 0.28 -2.78 -1.72
CA ALA A 92 -0.47 -3.99 -1.42
C ALA A 92 -1.71 -4.12 -2.32
N HIS A 93 -2.31 -5.33 -2.33
CA HIS A 93 -3.51 -5.64 -3.12
C HIS A 93 -4.67 -6.08 -2.21
N PRO A 94 -5.16 -5.20 -1.32
CA PRO A 94 -6.11 -5.53 -0.28
C PRO A 94 -7.50 -5.84 -0.88
N PRO A 95 -8.11 -7.00 -0.55
CA PRO A 95 -9.29 -7.48 -1.25
C PRO A 95 -10.57 -6.66 -1.02
N TYR A 96 -10.79 -6.12 0.16
CA TYR A 96 -12.00 -5.32 0.42
C TYR A 96 -11.92 -3.94 -0.25
N THR A 97 -10.76 -3.31 -0.19
CA THR A 97 -10.49 -2.05 -0.90
C THR A 97 -10.71 -2.20 -2.40
N LEU A 98 -10.13 -3.25 -3.00
CA LEU A 98 -10.29 -3.54 -4.42
C LEU A 98 -11.73 -3.90 -4.77
N SER A 99 -12.45 -4.62 -3.90
CA SER A 99 -13.86 -4.95 -4.10
C SER A 99 -14.75 -3.70 -4.13
N LEU A 100 -14.55 -2.78 -3.21
CA LEU A 100 -15.26 -1.49 -3.20
C LEU A 100 -14.98 -0.71 -4.49
N ALA A 101 -13.70 -0.54 -4.84
CA ALA A 101 -13.31 0.19 -6.04
C ALA A 101 -13.88 -0.42 -7.32
N SER A 102 -13.86 -1.75 -7.46
CA SER A 102 -14.42 -2.47 -8.61
C SER A 102 -15.96 -2.32 -8.70
N ALA A 103 -16.64 -2.16 -7.56
CA ALA A 103 -18.07 -1.90 -7.51
C ALA A 103 -18.43 -0.41 -7.71
N GLY A 104 -17.44 0.46 -7.95
CA GLY A 104 -17.64 1.91 -8.08
C GLY A 104 -17.90 2.62 -6.75
N ALA A 105 -17.68 1.95 -5.61
CA ALA A 105 -17.73 2.54 -4.29
C ALA A 105 -16.30 2.92 -3.85
N TRP A 106 -16.15 4.18 -3.38
CA TRP A 106 -14.83 4.64 -2.96
C TRP A 106 -14.50 4.20 -1.54
N PRO A 107 -13.31 3.61 -1.30
CA PRO A 107 -12.81 3.45 0.05
C PRO A 107 -12.69 4.78 0.77
N SER A 108 -13.03 4.80 2.04
CA SER A 108 -12.99 6.01 2.87
C SER A 108 -12.59 5.66 4.30
N PRO A 109 -12.04 6.60 5.09
CA PRO A 109 -11.70 6.35 6.50
C PRO A 109 -12.98 6.25 7.34
N SER A 110 -13.67 5.09 7.27
CA SER A 110 -14.95 4.83 7.94
C SER A 110 -14.82 4.52 9.43
N THR A 111 -13.60 4.22 9.91
CA THR A 111 -13.31 3.91 11.32
C THR A 111 -12.44 4.99 11.96
N GLU A 112 -12.52 5.13 13.27
CA GLU A 112 -11.65 6.06 14.02
C GLU A 112 -10.17 5.70 13.84
N GLU A 113 -9.83 4.41 13.85
CA GLU A 113 -8.48 3.94 13.62
C GLU A 113 -7.94 4.39 12.26
N ALA A 114 -8.73 4.26 11.20
CA ALA A 114 -8.32 4.70 9.86
C ALA A 114 -8.05 6.22 9.82
N ARG A 115 -8.87 7.03 10.52
CA ARG A 115 -8.71 8.49 10.59
C ARG A 115 -7.42 8.95 11.29
N LEU A 116 -6.80 8.09 12.09
CA LEU A 116 -5.49 8.38 12.68
C LEU A 116 -4.37 8.39 11.64
N TYR A 117 -4.52 7.61 10.56
CA TYR A 117 -3.48 7.41 9.56
C TYR A 117 -3.71 8.22 8.29
N TYR A 118 -4.96 8.44 7.86
CA TYR A 118 -5.27 9.18 6.63
C TYR A 118 -6.64 9.87 6.70
N ASP A 119 -6.79 10.94 5.94
CA ASP A 119 -8.01 11.75 5.85
C ASP A 119 -8.84 11.42 4.61
N ARG A 120 -8.20 10.95 3.53
CA ARG A 120 -8.83 10.60 2.26
C ARG A 120 -8.05 9.53 1.52
N VAL A 121 -8.72 8.86 0.60
CA VAL A 121 -8.10 8.01 -0.41
C VAL A 121 -8.03 8.77 -1.72
N CYS A 122 -6.83 8.91 -2.29
CA CYS A 122 -6.65 9.49 -3.61
C CYS A 122 -6.71 8.41 -4.68
N ASP A 123 -7.20 8.77 -5.84
CA ASP A 123 -7.43 7.87 -6.95
C ASP A 123 -6.42 8.08 -8.08
N VAL A 124 -5.77 7.01 -8.48
CA VAL A 124 -4.95 6.95 -9.68
C VAL A 124 -5.62 6.01 -10.67
N ARG A 125 -5.92 6.53 -11.88
CA ARG A 125 -6.51 5.73 -12.94
C ARG A 125 -5.66 4.50 -13.27
N ARG A 126 -6.26 3.48 -13.87
CA ARG A 126 -5.53 2.30 -14.33
C ARG A 126 -4.39 2.69 -15.27
N LEU A 127 -3.17 2.29 -14.90
CA LEU A 127 -1.93 2.45 -15.65
C LEU A 127 -1.12 1.15 -15.57
N PRO A 128 -0.24 0.86 -16.54
CA PRO A 128 0.54 -0.38 -16.54
C PRO A 128 1.44 -0.47 -15.30
N PRO A 129 1.42 -1.62 -14.56
CA PRO A 129 2.31 -1.84 -13.43
C PRO A 129 3.79 -1.65 -13.81
N GLY A 130 4.57 -1.00 -12.94
CA GLY A 130 5.99 -0.74 -13.15
C GLY A 130 6.30 0.36 -14.18
N SER A 131 5.29 0.96 -14.82
CA SER A 131 5.49 2.05 -15.79
C SER A 131 5.92 3.35 -15.11
N GLU A 132 6.60 4.20 -15.87
CA GLU A 132 6.96 5.54 -15.42
C GLU A 132 5.72 6.43 -15.24
N GLU A 133 4.70 6.22 -16.06
CA GLU A 133 3.43 6.95 -15.95
C GLU A 133 2.72 6.66 -14.63
N LEU A 134 2.68 5.39 -14.21
CA LEU A 134 2.14 5.01 -12.90
C LEU A 134 2.95 5.64 -11.77
N ALA A 135 4.28 5.53 -11.83
CA ALA A 135 5.18 6.08 -10.83
C ALA A 135 4.99 7.60 -10.67
N ARG A 136 4.82 8.33 -11.78
CA ARG A 136 4.57 9.78 -11.80
C ARG A 136 3.22 10.12 -11.16
N ALA A 137 2.14 9.47 -11.60
CA ALA A 137 0.79 9.73 -11.08
C ALA A 137 0.70 9.47 -9.57
N VAL A 138 1.34 8.41 -9.08
CA VAL A 138 1.37 8.10 -7.63
C VAL A 138 2.22 9.13 -6.88
N SER A 139 3.36 9.54 -7.41
CA SER A 139 4.20 10.55 -6.77
C SER A 139 3.52 11.93 -6.69
N GLU A 140 2.74 12.31 -7.70
CA GLU A 140 1.91 13.52 -7.69
C GLU A 140 0.84 13.46 -6.60
N ALA A 141 0.15 12.33 -6.44
CA ALA A 141 -0.80 12.13 -5.36
C ALA A 141 -0.12 12.20 -3.98
N ALA A 142 1.03 11.55 -3.81
CA ALA A 142 1.80 11.60 -2.56
C ALA A 142 2.28 13.02 -2.23
N SER A 143 2.77 13.79 -3.22
CA SER A 143 3.22 15.18 -3.04
C SER A 143 2.09 16.13 -2.66
N SER A 144 0.83 15.81 -3.01
CA SER A 144 -0.35 16.56 -2.55
C SER A 144 -0.75 16.27 -1.10
N GLY A 145 0.06 15.47 -0.38
CA GLY A 145 -0.18 15.06 1.00
C GLY A 145 -1.07 13.83 1.16
N CYS A 146 -1.41 13.15 0.06
CA CYS A 146 -2.21 11.94 0.13
C CYS A 146 -1.39 10.76 0.64
N ARG A 147 -1.85 10.13 1.72
CA ARG A 147 -1.18 8.97 2.33
C ARG A 147 -1.70 7.64 1.80
N ALA A 148 -3.00 7.53 1.55
CA ALA A 148 -3.65 6.35 1.00
C ALA A 148 -4.00 6.60 -0.47
N ILE A 149 -3.39 5.86 -1.41
CA ILE A 149 -3.52 6.06 -2.85
C ILE A 149 -4.03 4.78 -3.48
N LEU A 150 -5.24 4.80 -4.01
CA LEU A 150 -5.84 3.70 -4.75
C LEU A 150 -5.34 3.68 -6.19
N LEU A 151 -4.82 2.55 -6.63
CA LEU A 151 -4.49 2.27 -8.02
C LEU A 151 -5.63 1.43 -8.60
N ARG A 152 -6.43 1.99 -9.51
CA ARG A 152 -7.60 1.29 -10.07
C ARG A 152 -7.22 -0.04 -10.70
N ASP A 153 -7.96 -1.10 -10.36
CA ASP A 153 -7.77 -2.47 -10.83
C ASP A 153 -6.38 -3.07 -10.51
N HIS A 154 -5.67 -2.52 -9.49
CA HIS A 154 -4.33 -2.95 -9.18
C HIS A 154 -4.13 -3.15 -7.66
N GLY A 155 -4.24 -2.11 -6.86
CA GLY A 155 -3.95 -2.16 -5.44
C GLY A 155 -3.99 -0.81 -4.77
N ILE A 156 -3.31 -0.70 -3.63
CA ILE A 156 -3.09 0.57 -2.93
C ILE A 156 -1.59 0.86 -2.75
N VAL A 157 -1.29 2.14 -2.60
CA VAL A 157 -0.01 2.61 -2.07
C VAL A 157 -0.27 3.41 -0.80
N PHE A 158 0.40 3.05 0.29
CA PHE A 158 0.36 3.81 1.53
C PHE A 158 1.72 4.43 1.81
N VAL A 159 1.73 5.74 2.07
CA VAL A 159 2.95 6.55 2.28
C VAL A 159 2.96 7.12 3.69
N ALA A 160 4.05 6.94 4.44
CA ALA A 160 4.20 7.50 5.77
C ALA A 160 5.64 7.95 6.07
N ARG A 161 5.83 8.61 7.22
CA ARG A 161 7.14 9.07 7.68
C ARG A 161 8.06 7.93 8.13
N ASP A 162 7.49 6.87 8.63
CA ASP A 162 8.22 5.70 9.10
C ASP A 162 7.51 4.41 8.66
N LEU A 163 8.23 3.31 8.82
CA LEU A 163 7.80 2.01 8.36
C LEU A 163 6.58 1.49 9.10
N LYS A 164 6.53 1.70 10.41
CA LYS A 164 5.43 1.24 11.24
C LYS A 164 4.13 1.94 10.87
N ASP A 165 4.15 3.27 10.74
CA ASP A 165 3.00 4.07 10.31
C ASP A 165 2.53 3.70 8.90
N ALA A 166 3.44 3.37 7.98
CA ALA A 166 3.07 2.94 6.64
C ALA A 166 2.34 1.60 6.63
N VAL A 167 2.79 0.67 7.45
CA VAL A 167 2.21 -0.66 7.59
C VAL A 167 0.87 -0.61 8.33
N ASP A 168 0.84 0.02 9.50
CA ASP A 168 -0.38 0.15 10.30
C ASP A 168 -1.46 0.92 9.53
N GLY A 169 -1.07 1.96 8.78
CA GLY A 169 -1.99 2.72 7.93
C GLY A 169 -2.57 1.91 6.77
N ALA A 170 -1.76 1.08 6.11
CA ALA A 170 -2.25 0.18 5.07
C ALA A 170 -3.22 -0.89 5.63
N VAL A 171 -2.93 -1.42 6.82
CA VAL A 171 -3.83 -2.35 7.51
C VAL A 171 -5.12 -1.66 7.94
N ALA A 172 -5.04 -0.45 8.49
CA ALA A 172 -6.20 0.32 8.90
C ALA A 172 -7.10 0.69 7.71
N GLU A 173 -6.50 0.96 6.55
CA GLU A 173 -7.23 1.24 5.30
C GLU A 173 -8.05 0.01 4.88
N GLU A 174 -7.45 -1.17 4.79
CA GLU A 174 -8.16 -2.41 4.45
C GLU A 174 -9.24 -2.76 5.48
N ARG A 175 -8.98 -2.58 6.78
CA ARG A 175 -9.99 -2.80 7.83
C ARG A 175 -11.17 -1.84 7.71
N SER A 176 -10.90 -0.58 7.40
CA SER A 176 -11.94 0.43 7.13
C SER A 176 -12.77 0.06 5.90
N SER A 177 -12.13 -0.38 4.82
CA SER A 177 -12.76 -0.87 3.61
C SER A 177 -13.60 -2.12 3.86
N GLN A 178 -13.14 -3.04 4.71
CA GLN A 178 -13.90 -4.21 5.15
C GLN A 178 -15.19 -3.82 5.88
N VAL A 179 -15.11 -2.88 6.82
CA VAL A 179 -16.29 -2.36 7.53
C VAL A 179 -17.26 -1.71 6.55
N GLN A 180 -16.76 -0.85 5.65
CA GLN A 180 -17.59 -0.17 4.64
C GLN A 180 -18.29 -1.19 3.73
N PHE A 181 -17.59 -2.20 3.25
CA PHE A 181 -18.13 -3.27 2.42
C PHE A 181 -19.25 -4.03 3.14
N MET A 182 -19.00 -4.47 4.38
CA MET A 182 -19.99 -5.21 5.17
C MET A 182 -21.22 -4.35 5.49
N SER A 183 -21.03 -3.10 5.87
CA SER A 183 -22.12 -2.17 6.13
C SER A 183 -22.99 -1.94 4.89
N THR A 184 -22.37 -1.79 3.72
CA THR A 184 -23.08 -1.62 2.45
C THR A 184 -23.96 -2.84 2.11
N ILE A 185 -23.45 -4.06 2.35
CA ILE A 185 -24.22 -5.29 2.14
C ILE A 185 -25.40 -5.37 3.13
N LEU A 186 -25.17 -5.05 4.41
CA LEU A 186 -26.25 -5.08 5.42
C LEU A 186 -27.35 -4.07 5.08
N ASP A 187 -27.00 -2.87 4.68
CA ASP A 187 -27.95 -1.85 4.25
C ASP A 187 -28.78 -2.30 3.03
N LEU A 188 -28.12 -2.94 2.05
CA LEU A 188 -28.81 -3.48 0.88
C LEU A 188 -29.79 -4.59 1.27
N LEU A 189 -29.39 -5.53 2.11
CA LEU A 189 -30.24 -6.61 2.59
C LEU A 189 -31.44 -6.08 3.38
N GLN A 190 -31.27 -5.07 4.22
CA GLN A 190 -32.37 -4.42 4.95
C GLN A 190 -33.37 -3.75 4.00
N LYS A 191 -32.88 -3.03 2.97
CA LYS A 191 -33.74 -2.42 1.96
C LYS A 191 -34.55 -3.45 1.17
N ILE A 192 -33.92 -4.56 0.77
CA ILE A 192 -34.60 -5.66 0.08
C ILE A 192 -35.67 -6.26 1.00
N TYR A 193 -35.34 -6.57 2.25
CA TYR A 193 -36.28 -7.13 3.21
C TYR A 193 -37.50 -6.24 3.41
N LEU A 194 -37.30 -4.94 3.58
CA LEU A 194 -38.38 -3.96 3.74
C LEU A 194 -39.24 -3.80 2.46
N SER A 195 -38.63 -3.91 1.28
CA SER A 195 -39.33 -3.79 -0.03
C SER A 195 -40.15 -5.02 -0.38
N CYS A 196 -39.76 -6.21 0.11
CA CYS A 196 -40.50 -7.44 -0.13
C CYS A 196 -41.79 -7.58 0.70
N GLY A 197 -42.11 -6.60 1.55
CA GLY A 197 -43.31 -6.57 2.39
C GLY A 197 -43.22 -7.54 3.55
N ASN A 198 -43.33 -7.02 4.76
CA ASN A 198 -43.69 -7.88 5.90
C ASN A 198 -45.15 -8.32 5.66
N PRO A 199 -45.49 -9.61 5.66
CA PRO A 199 -46.87 -10.06 5.49
C PRO A 199 -47.77 -9.52 6.61
#